data_a30cc231ffaaf3d696df9df2b8ca554c
#
_entry.id   a30cc231ffaaf3d696df9df2b8ca554c
#
_cell.length_a   1.000
_cell.length_b   1.000
_cell.length_c   1.000
_cell.angle_alpha   90.00
_cell.angle_beta   90.00
_cell.angle_gamma   90.00
#
_symmetry.space_group_name_H-M   'P 1'
#
loop_
_entity.id
_entity.type
_entity.pdbx_description
1 polymer ?
#
loop_
_entity_poly.entity_id
_entity_poly.type
_entity_poly.pdbx_seq_one_letter_code
_entity_poly.pdbx_strand_id
1 'polypeptide(L)'
;AARSIPVVPYGAGSGVCGGVLPTTDTVLIDMKMMRQLRHIDRARLTCDADAGMIGQHLEDDLNAAGFTLGHFPSSIYCSTLGGWIAGRSAGQCSGRYGKIEDMVLGMTVVDGTGRVLRAERGGENAALLPLFIGSEGILGVVTDARLRIAPAPPCRRFASYLFPSTETGLDAIRRIFQAGLR
;
A
#
# COMPACT_ATOMS: atom_id res chain seq x y z
N ALA A 1 -9.25 24.66 6.64
CA ALA A 1 -8.83 25.74 5.74
C ALA A 1 -8.99 27.13 6.37
N ALA A 2 -10.13 27.42 7.03
CA ALA A 2 -10.39 28.76 7.59
C ALA A 2 -9.45 29.19 8.74
N ARG A 3 -8.72 28.27 9.36
CA ARG A 3 -7.84 28.57 10.52
C ARG A 3 -6.37 28.31 10.26
N SER A 4 -5.96 27.85 9.05
CA SER A 4 -4.56 27.52 8.69
C SER A 4 -3.84 26.64 9.71
N ILE A 5 -4.54 25.69 10.32
CA ILE A 5 -3.97 24.74 11.28
C ILE A 5 -3.23 23.66 10.49
N PRO A 6 -1.95 23.39 10.78
CA PRO A 6 -1.22 22.29 10.19
C PRO A 6 -1.87 20.94 10.55
N VAL A 7 -1.94 20.03 9.59
CA VAL A 7 -2.54 18.70 9.77
C VAL A 7 -1.54 17.64 9.35
N VAL A 8 -1.38 16.62 10.17
CA VAL A 8 -0.55 15.44 9.85
C VAL A 8 -1.45 14.20 9.84
N PRO A 9 -1.63 13.54 8.69
CA PRO A 9 -2.29 12.24 8.66
C PRO A 9 -1.39 11.17 9.30
N TYR A 10 -1.98 10.39 10.20
CA TYR A 10 -1.27 9.35 10.94
C TYR A 10 -1.90 7.99 10.65
N GLY A 11 -1.12 7.09 10.03
CA GLY A 11 -1.49 5.69 9.86
C GLY A 11 -1.15 4.89 11.11
N ALA A 12 -0.01 4.21 11.10
CA ALA A 12 0.48 3.45 12.27
C ALA A 12 1.88 3.88 12.72
N GLY A 13 2.44 4.94 12.15
CA GLY A 13 3.72 5.50 12.57
C GLY A 13 4.94 4.64 12.25
N SER A 14 4.82 3.67 11.32
CA SER A 14 5.90 2.74 10.98
C SER A 14 7.00 3.35 10.10
N GLY A 15 6.80 4.54 9.55
CA GLY A 15 7.80 5.26 8.76
C GLY A 15 8.97 5.71 9.62
N VAL A 16 10.21 5.56 9.10
CA VAL A 16 11.45 5.83 9.86
C VAL A 16 12.01 7.22 9.61
N CYS A 17 11.43 8.00 8.70
CA CYS A 17 11.90 9.36 8.36
C CYS A 17 11.26 10.48 9.21
N GLY A 18 10.41 10.14 10.17
CA GLY A 18 9.80 11.12 11.08
C GLY A 18 8.68 11.97 10.47
N GLY A 19 8.18 11.66 9.27
CA GLY A 19 7.15 12.45 8.58
C GLY A 19 5.81 12.58 9.31
N VAL A 20 5.56 11.72 10.32
CA VAL A 20 4.35 11.76 11.15
C VAL A 20 4.53 12.48 12.48
N LEU A 21 5.71 13.07 12.73
CA LEU A 21 5.98 13.81 13.98
C LEU A 21 5.27 15.17 13.94
N PRO A 22 4.32 15.41 14.86
CA PRO A 22 3.62 16.68 14.89
C PRO A 22 4.48 17.78 15.53
N THR A 23 4.30 19.02 15.08
CA THR A 23 4.77 20.20 15.80
C THR A 23 3.73 20.65 16.82
N THR A 24 4.07 21.65 17.66
CA THR A 24 3.25 22.10 18.81
C THR A 24 1.78 22.44 18.45
N ASP A 25 1.55 23.02 17.27
CA ASP A 25 0.22 23.49 16.83
C ASP A 25 -0.41 22.61 15.73
N THR A 26 0.00 21.36 15.65
CA THR A 26 -0.45 20.42 14.61
C THR A 26 -1.63 19.58 15.11
N VAL A 27 -2.64 19.41 14.25
CA VAL A 27 -3.70 18.39 14.44
C VAL A 27 -3.26 17.09 13.79
N LEU A 28 -3.16 16.04 14.60
CA LEU A 28 -2.90 14.68 14.13
C LEU A 28 -4.24 14.01 13.79
N ILE A 29 -4.39 13.52 12.55
CA ILE A 29 -5.57 12.74 12.14
C ILE A 29 -5.21 11.27 12.14
N ASP A 30 -5.64 10.54 13.18
CA ASP A 30 -5.45 9.10 13.27
C ASP A 30 -6.45 8.37 12.35
N MET A 31 -5.93 7.70 11.34
CA MET A 31 -6.72 7.03 10.31
C MET A 31 -7.19 5.63 10.69
N LYS A 32 -6.70 5.04 11.78
CA LYS A 32 -6.92 3.62 12.13
C LYS A 32 -8.38 3.22 12.40
N MET A 33 -9.26 4.20 12.60
CA MET A 33 -10.70 3.93 12.68
C MET A 33 -11.35 3.66 11.31
N MET A 34 -10.72 4.09 10.20
CA MET A 34 -11.12 3.76 8.83
C MET A 34 -10.43 2.45 8.42
N ARG A 35 -11.05 1.31 8.74
CA ARG A 35 -10.39 -0.01 8.66
C ARG A 35 -11.26 -1.11 8.05
N GLN A 36 -12.09 -0.78 7.08
CA GLN A 36 -12.97 -1.75 6.45
C GLN A 36 -12.44 -2.19 5.09
N LEU A 37 -12.48 -3.50 4.83
CA LEU A 37 -12.50 -4.04 3.47
C LEU A 37 -13.96 -3.94 2.99
N ARG A 38 -14.23 -2.94 2.13
CA ARG A 38 -15.60 -2.55 1.77
C ARG A 38 -16.21 -3.46 0.72
N HIS A 39 -15.40 -3.88 -0.26
CA HIS A 39 -15.88 -4.66 -1.40
C HIS A 39 -14.76 -5.48 -2.02
N ILE A 40 -15.11 -6.66 -2.54
CA ILE A 40 -14.25 -7.50 -3.40
C ILE A 40 -15.01 -7.80 -4.68
N ASP A 41 -14.49 -7.32 -5.82
CA ASP A 41 -14.97 -7.69 -7.14
C ASP A 41 -14.15 -8.88 -7.66
N ARG A 42 -14.74 -10.07 -7.56
CA ARG A 42 -14.11 -11.34 -7.98
C ARG A 42 -13.88 -11.42 -9.48
N ALA A 43 -14.72 -10.78 -10.28
CA ALA A 43 -14.64 -10.82 -11.74
C ALA A 43 -13.52 -9.89 -12.25
N ARG A 44 -13.38 -8.71 -11.65
CA ARG A 44 -12.36 -7.73 -12.01
C ARG A 44 -11.06 -7.91 -11.26
N LEU A 45 -11.03 -8.79 -10.26
CA LEU A 45 -9.89 -8.97 -9.34
C LEU A 45 -9.47 -7.65 -8.69
N THR A 46 -10.43 -6.97 -8.08
CA THR A 46 -10.20 -5.71 -7.37
C THR A 46 -10.85 -5.73 -5.98
N CYS A 47 -10.34 -4.91 -5.08
CA CYS A 47 -11.00 -4.62 -3.82
C CYS A 47 -10.98 -3.13 -3.50
N ASP A 48 -11.95 -2.68 -2.70
CA ASP A 48 -12.02 -1.35 -2.13
C ASP A 48 -11.79 -1.45 -0.61
N ALA A 49 -10.78 -0.73 -0.10
CA ALA A 49 -10.42 -0.79 1.31
C ALA A 49 -10.11 0.59 1.88
N ASP A 50 -10.38 0.76 3.17
CA ASP A 50 -10.10 1.98 3.92
C ASP A 50 -8.59 2.17 4.15
N ALA A 51 -8.14 3.42 4.09
CA ALA A 51 -6.73 3.77 4.18
C ALA A 51 -6.08 3.49 5.55
N GLY A 52 -6.86 3.47 6.63
CA GLY A 52 -6.39 3.16 7.98
C GLY A 52 -6.31 1.66 8.28
N MET A 53 -6.67 0.79 7.35
CA MET A 53 -6.60 -0.65 7.53
C MET A 53 -5.15 -1.13 7.66
N ILE A 54 -4.86 -1.88 8.72
CA ILE A 54 -3.55 -2.50 8.94
C ILE A 54 -3.33 -3.56 7.85
N GLY A 55 -2.12 -3.58 7.30
CA GLY A 55 -1.80 -4.44 6.17
C GLY A 55 -2.02 -5.92 6.39
N GLN A 56 -1.66 -6.44 7.56
CA GLN A 56 -1.91 -7.85 7.89
C GLN A 56 -3.40 -8.17 7.92
N HIS A 57 -4.23 -7.28 8.50
CA HIS A 57 -5.68 -7.50 8.53
C HIS A 57 -6.29 -7.49 7.13
N LEU A 58 -5.82 -6.59 6.24
CA LEU A 58 -6.24 -6.58 4.85
C LEU A 58 -5.90 -7.89 4.13
N GLU A 59 -4.68 -8.40 4.34
CA GLU A 59 -4.23 -9.65 3.74
C GLU A 59 -5.00 -10.85 4.29
N ASP A 60 -5.28 -10.88 5.61
CA ASP A 60 -6.06 -11.94 6.26
C ASP A 60 -7.51 -11.99 5.72
N ASP A 61 -8.17 -10.83 5.60
CA ASP A 61 -9.53 -10.73 5.06
C ASP A 61 -9.58 -11.15 3.58
N LEU A 62 -8.58 -10.75 2.79
CA LEU A 62 -8.46 -11.17 1.39
C LEU A 62 -8.21 -12.67 1.28
N ASN A 63 -7.31 -13.24 2.11
CA ASN A 63 -7.02 -14.67 2.11
C ASN A 63 -8.27 -15.48 2.51
N ALA A 64 -9.05 -15.02 3.49
CA ALA A 64 -10.32 -15.65 3.85
C ALA A 64 -11.32 -15.68 2.70
N ALA A 65 -11.25 -14.69 1.79
CA ALA A 65 -12.06 -14.63 0.57
C ALA A 65 -11.46 -15.39 -0.64
N GLY A 66 -10.25 -15.97 -0.50
CA GLY A 66 -9.53 -16.70 -1.55
C GLY A 66 -8.63 -15.82 -2.43
N PHE A 67 -8.28 -14.62 -1.96
CA PHE A 67 -7.43 -13.67 -2.68
C PHE A 67 -6.21 -13.27 -1.86
N THR A 68 -5.29 -12.56 -2.48
CA THR A 68 -4.14 -11.90 -1.86
C THR A 68 -3.91 -10.55 -2.52
N LEU A 69 -3.48 -9.55 -1.76
CA LEU A 69 -2.90 -8.34 -2.31
C LEU A 69 -1.48 -8.61 -2.83
N GLY A 70 -0.76 -9.51 -2.16
CA GLY A 70 0.62 -9.81 -2.52
C GLY A 70 1.61 -8.73 -2.11
N HIS A 71 1.21 -7.80 -1.23
CA HIS A 71 2.05 -6.72 -0.74
C HIS A 71 2.53 -7.02 0.69
N PHE A 72 3.79 -7.43 0.82
CA PHE A 72 4.38 -7.87 2.09
C PHE A 72 5.60 -7.00 2.48
N PRO A 73 5.40 -5.72 2.86
CA PRO A 73 6.48 -4.95 3.47
C PRO A 73 6.84 -5.53 4.83
N SER A 74 8.08 -5.33 5.29
CA SER A 74 8.52 -5.81 6.63
C SER A 74 7.65 -5.28 7.77
N SER A 75 7.00 -4.14 7.56
CA SER A 75 6.08 -3.49 8.51
C SER A 75 4.63 -3.92 8.39
N ILE A 76 4.29 -4.99 7.67
CA ILE A 76 2.90 -5.37 7.37
C ILE A 76 1.99 -5.44 8.61
N TYR A 77 2.53 -5.85 9.75
CA TYR A 77 1.80 -5.97 11.01
C TYR A 77 1.54 -4.62 11.71
N CYS A 78 2.25 -3.57 11.32
CA CYS A 78 2.22 -2.26 11.98
C CYS A 78 2.23 -1.09 10.99
N SER A 79 1.76 -1.29 9.78
CA SER A 79 1.60 -0.25 8.76
C SER A 79 0.21 -0.31 8.14
N THR A 80 -0.29 0.84 7.69
CA THR A 80 -1.62 0.95 7.09
C THR A 80 -1.56 1.09 5.59
N LEU A 81 -2.66 0.75 4.91
CA LEU A 81 -2.81 0.92 3.46
C LEU A 81 -2.52 2.36 3.01
N GLY A 82 -3.07 3.37 3.69
CA GLY A 82 -2.81 4.78 3.38
C GLY A 82 -1.35 5.17 3.57
N GLY A 83 -0.69 4.60 4.60
CA GLY A 83 0.74 4.75 4.83
C GLY A 83 1.57 4.13 3.71
N TRP A 84 1.17 2.98 3.18
CA TRP A 84 1.82 2.37 2.03
C TRP A 84 1.73 3.25 0.78
N ILE A 85 0.53 3.81 0.53
CA ILE A 85 0.30 4.71 -0.61
C ILE A 85 1.14 5.98 -0.45
N ALA A 86 1.07 6.62 0.72
CA ALA A 86 1.80 7.85 1.01
C ALA A 86 3.33 7.66 0.93
N GLY A 87 3.85 6.53 1.42
CA GLY A 87 5.29 6.23 1.42
C GLY A 87 5.79 5.48 0.18
N ARG A 88 4.95 5.24 -0.84
CA ARG A 88 5.29 4.48 -2.06
C ARG A 88 5.95 3.13 -1.73
N SER A 89 5.32 2.38 -0.87
CA SER A 89 5.85 1.17 -0.26
C SER A 89 6.12 0.04 -1.27
N ALA A 90 7.17 -0.72 -1.02
CA ALA A 90 7.48 -1.99 -1.67
C ALA A 90 7.49 -3.12 -0.63
N GLY A 91 7.38 -4.36 -1.09
CA GLY A 91 7.39 -5.55 -0.23
C GLY A 91 8.17 -6.71 -0.83
N GLN A 92 8.33 -7.77 -0.07
CA GLN A 92 9.12 -8.95 -0.45
C GLN A 92 8.63 -9.61 -1.75
N CYS A 93 7.32 -9.56 -2.02
CA CYS A 93 6.73 -10.14 -3.22
C CYS A 93 6.54 -9.14 -4.38
N SER A 94 7.16 -7.95 -4.31
CA SER A 94 7.02 -6.91 -5.34
C SER A 94 7.54 -7.35 -6.71
N GLY A 95 8.49 -8.27 -6.77
CA GLY A 95 8.97 -8.85 -8.03
C GLY A 95 7.88 -9.61 -8.79
N ARG A 96 6.88 -10.15 -8.10
CA ARG A 96 5.75 -10.87 -8.69
C ARG A 96 4.50 -10.00 -8.83
N TYR A 97 4.12 -9.30 -7.79
CA TYR A 97 2.82 -8.60 -7.71
C TYR A 97 2.92 -7.11 -8.00
N GLY A 98 4.13 -6.56 -8.04
CA GLY A 98 4.38 -5.12 -8.15
C GLY A 98 4.51 -4.45 -6.77
N LYS A 99 4.76 -3.15 -6.80
CA LYS A 99 4.76 -2.27 -5.62
C LYS A 99 3.36 -1.71 -5.43
N ILE A 100 3.13 -0.96 -4.33
CA ILE A 100 1.82 -0.37 -4.06
C ILE A 100 1.32 0.51 -5.21
N GLU A 101 2.20 1.26 -5.88
CA GLU A 101 1.89 2.11 -7.03
C GLU A 101 1.34 1.33 -8.23
N ASP A 102 1.74 0.06 -8.38
CA ASP A 102 1.26 -0.83 -9.44
C ASP A 102 -0.10 -1.44 -9.10
N MET A 103 -0.42 -1.52 -7.80
CA MET A 103 -1.64 -2.12 -7.28
C MET A 103 -2.79 -1.14 -7.19
N VAL A 104 -2.51 0.16 -6.92
CA VAL A 104 -3.53 1.19 -6.79
C VAL A 104 -4.16 1.49 -8.15
N LEU A 105 -5.47 1.23 -8.24
CA LEU A 105 -6.30 1.52 -9.42
C LEU A 105 -7.09 2.80 -9.25
N GLY A 106 -7.38 3.19 -8.01
CA GLY A 106 -8.08 4.40 -7.67
C GLY A 106 -7.94 4.74 -6.20
N MET A 107 -8.23 5.96 -5.82
CA MET A 107 -8.25 6.41 -4.43
C MET A 107 -9.16 7.61 -4.24
N THR A 108 -9.60 7.80 -3.01
CA THR A 108 -10.24 9.03 -2.54
C THR A 108 -9.28 9.77 -1.62
N VAL A 109 -9.16 11.07 -1.82
CA VAL A 109 -8.28 11.95 -1.04
C VAL A 109 -9.04 13.19 -0.61
N VAL A 110 -8.82 13.64 0.61
CA VAL A 110 -9.29 14.94 1.09
C VAL A 110 -8.08 15.89 1.09
N ASP A 111 -8.16 16.96 0.29
CA ASP A 111 -7.07 17.95 0.20
C ASP A 111 -7.08 18.94 1.39
N GLY A 112 -6.02 19.79 1.49
CA GLY A 112 -5.89 20.77 2.56
C GLY A 112 -6.98 21.85 2.61
N THR A 113 -7.84 21.95 1.58
CA THR A 113 -9.01 22.83 1.55
C THR A 113 -10.30 22.15 2.00
N GLY A 114 -10.25 20.82 2.24
CA GLY A 114 -11.39 19.99 2.59
C GLY A 114 -12.17 19.44 1.38
N ARG A 115 -11.66 19.63 0.15
CA ARG A 115 -12.30 19.05 -1.04
C ARG A 115 -12.01 17.56 -1.11
N VAL A 116 -13.04 16.78 -1.47
CA VAL A 116 -12.92 15.36 -1.75
C VAL A 116 -12.56 15.19 -3.23
N LEU A 117 -11.41 14.59 -3.48
CA LEU A 117 -10.90 14.29 -4.81
C LEU A 117 -10.95 12.76 -5.01
N ARG A 118 -11.43 12.34 -6.16
CA ARG A 118 -11.39 10.94 -6.59
C ARG A 118 -10.55 10.81 -7.83
N ALA A 119 -9.60 9.88 -7.80
CA ALA A 119 -8.71 9.59 -8.91
C ALA A 119 -8.83 8.11 -9.26
N GLU A 120 -8.96 7.79 -10.54
CA GLU A 120 -9.02 6.41 -11.03
C GLU A 120 -8.09 6.25 -12.24
N ARG A 121 -7.40 5.14 -12.32
CA ARG A 121 -6.51 4.79 -13.44
C ARG A 121 -7.33 4.73 -14.74
N GLY A 122 -6.94 5.52 -15.73
CA GLY A 122 -7.68 5.65 -16.99
C GLY A 122 -8.94 6.53 -16.94
N GLY A 123 -9.26 7.10 -15.76
CA GLY A 123 -10.35 8.03 -15.56
C GLY A 123 -9.94 9.50 -15.74
N GLU A 124 -10.91 10.41 -15.56
CA GLU A 124 -10.72 11.87 -15.77
C GLU A 124 -9.59 12.45 -14.90
N ASN A 125 -9.43 11.98 -13.67
CA ASN A 125 -8.43 12.45 -12.71
C ASN A 125 -7.23 11.51 -12.57
N ALA A 126 -6.94 10.67 -13.56
CA ALA A 126 -5.87 9.66 -13.50
C ALA A 126 -4.49 10.26 -13.18
N ALA A 127 -4.23 11.50 -13.63
CA ALA A 127 -2.98 12.21 -13.38
C ALA A 127 -2.75 12.54 -11.88
N LEU A 128 -3.78 12.51 -11.06
CA LEU A 128 -3.64 12.74 -9.62
C LEU A 128 -3.05 11.52 -8.88
N LEU A 129 -3.23 10.30 -9.39
CA LEU A 129 -2.70 9.08 -8.75
C LEU A 129 -1.20 9.17 -8.46
N PRO A 130 -0.32 9.45 -9.46
CA PRO A 130 1.12 9.52 -9.20
C PRO A 130 1.54 10.71 -8.34
N LEU A 131 0.71 11.74 -8.20
CA LEU A 131 0.97 12.88 -7.31
C LEU A 131 0.76 12.50 -5.84
N PHE A 132 -0.31 11.77 -5.53
CA PHE A 132 -0.63 11.36 -4.17
C PHE A 132 0.17 10.13 -3.71
N ILE A 133 0.50 9.20 -4.62
CA ILE A 133 1.35 8.05 -4.32
C ILE A 133 2.78 8.52 -4.08
N GLY A 134 3.25 8.39 -2.85
CA GLY A 134 4.57 8.87 -2.44
C GLY A 134 4.60 10.33 -2.01
N SER A 135 3.44 10.95 -1.75
CA SER A 135 3.33 12.34 -1.31
C SER A 135 3.58 12.54 0.19
N GLU A 136 3.80 11.46 0.95
CA GLU A 136 4.03 11.49 2.41
C GLU A 136 2.94 12.26 3.20
N GLY A 137 1.73 12.39 2.62
CA GLY A 137 0.60 13.09 3.24
C GLY A 137 0.60 14.62 3.07
N ILE A 138 1.58 15.20 2.39
CA ILE A 138 1.68 16.67 2.24
C ILE A 138 0.64 17.27 1.29
N LEU A 139 0.07 16.48 0.39
CA LEU A 139 -0.93 16.95 -0.59
C LEU A 139 -2.37 16.69 -0.15
N GLY A 140 -2.58 15.86 0.85
CA GLY A 140 -3.90 15.50 1.35
C GLY A 140 -3.91 14.18 2.11
N VAL A 141 -5.09 13.82 2.59
CA VAL A 141 -5.34 12.62 3.38
C VAL A 141 -6.04 11.59 2.50
N VAL A 142 -5.39 10.46 2.23
CA VAL A 142 -6.02 9.31 1.55
C VAL A 142 -7.01 8.66 2.52
N THR A 143 -8.26 8.48 2.10
CA THR A 143 -9.33 7.87 2.93
C THR A 143 -9.62 6.43 2.56
N ASP A 144 -9.55 6.10 1.29
CA ASP A 144 -9.76 4.74 0.77
C ASP A 144 -9.05 4.56 -0.56
N ALA A 145 -8.86 3.30 -0.95
CA ALA A 145 -8.28 2.97 -2.24
C ALA A 145 -8.94 1.74 -2.87
N ARG A 146 -9.02 1.74 -4.20
CA ARG A 146 -9.28 0.57 -5.03
C ARG A 146 -7.96 -0.05 -5.43
N LEU A 147 -7.83 -1.35 -5.16
CA LEU A 147 -6.61 -2.11 -5.36
C LEU A 147 -6.85 -3.28 -6.31
N ARG A 148 -5.86 -3.59 -7.12
CA ARG A 148 -5.79 -4.86 -7.85
C ARG A 148 -5.38 -5.96 -6.87
N ILE A 149 -6.08 -7.08 -6.90
CA ILE A 149 -5.79 -8.29 -6.12
C ILE A 149 -5.51 -9.46 -7.05
N ALA A 150 -5.00 -10.55 -6.50
CA ALA A 150 -4.78 -11.80 -7.22
C ALA A 150 -5.45 -12.97 -6.48
N PRO A 151 -5.76 -14.10 -7.15
CA PRO A 151 -6.12 -15.32 -6.45
C PRO A 151 -5.01 -15.73 -5.48
N ALA A 152 -5.39 -16.17 -4.28
CA ALA A 152 -4.44 -16.69 -3.32
C ALA A 152 -3.75 -17.94 -3.88
N PRO A 153 -2.43 -18.09 -3.73
CA PRO A 153 -1.74 -19.28 -4.21
C PRO A 153 -2.23 -20.52 -3.45
N PRO A 154 -2.59 -21.59 -4.16
CA PRO A 154 -3.15 -22.81 -3.52
C PRO A 154 -2.13 -23.53 -2.63
N CYS A 155 -0.85 -23.27 -2.85
CA CYS A 155 0.23 -23.85 -2.07
C CYS A 155 1.39 -22.85 -1.96
N ARG A 156 1.93 -22.70 -0.76
CA ARG A 156 3.20 -21.98 -0.51
C ARG A 156 4.22 -22.98 0.01
N ARG A 157 5.39 -23.00 -0.63
CA ARG A 157 6.53 -23.81 -0.19
C ARG A 157 7.72 -22.91 0.04
N PHE A 158 8.42 -23.13 1.13
CA PHE A 158 9.64 -22.42 1.49
C PHE A 158 10.81 -23.37 1.43
N ALA A 159 11.93 -22.95 0.84
CA ALA A 159 13.17 -23.69 0.81
C ALA A 159 14.32 -22.71 1.03
N SER A 160 15.35 -23.18 1.74
CA SER A 160 16.59 -22.42 1.96
C SER A 160 17.73 -23.16 1.30
N TYR A 161 18.63 -22.42 0.67
CA TYR A 161 19.79 -22.97 -0.03
C TYR A 161 21.06 -22.30 0.48
N LEU A 162 22.10 -23.08 0.69
CA LEU A 162 23.44 -22.60 1.01
C LEU A 162 24.30 -22.63 -0.24
N PHE A 163 25.06 -21.60 -0.46
CA PHE A 163 26.00 -21.49 -1.58
C PHE A 163 27.43 -21.37 -1.05
N PRO A 164 28.42 -21.89 -1.79
CA PRO A 164 29.84 -21.82 -1.40
C PRO A 164 30.39 -20.39 -1.34
N SER A 165 29.81 -19.48 -2.14
CA SER A 165 30.20 -18.07 -2.16
C SER A 165 29.02 -17.16 -2.51
N THR A 166 29.14 -15.87 -2.24
CA THR A 166 28.16 -14.85 -2.61
C THR A 166 27.93 -14.81 -4.12
N GLU A 167 29.00 -14.93 -4.93
CA GLU A 167 28.93 -14.88 -6.40
C GLU A 167 28.07 -16.03 -6.96
N THR A 168 28.23 -17.24 -6.42
CA THR A 168 27.42 -18.40 -6.86
C THR A 168 25.97 -18.24 -6.46
N GLY A 169 25.69 -17.65 -5.30
CA GLY A 169 24.34 -17.31 -4.86
C GLY A 169 23.68 -16.26 -5.76
N LEU A 170 24.38 -15.19 -6.08
CA LEU A 170 23.91 -14.14 -6.99
C LEU A 170 23.67 -14.67 -8.41
N ASP A 171 24.55 -15.53 -8.93
CA ASP A 171 24.36 -16.15 -10.24
C ASP A 171 23.12 -17.06 -10.28
N ALA A 172 22.87 -17.83 -9.21
CA ALA A 172 21.66 -18.62 -9.09
C ALA A 172 20.39 -17.75 -9.10
N ILE A 173 20.36 -16.65 -8.35
CA ILE A 173 19.25 -15.69 -8.35
C ILE A 173 19.07 -15.09 -9.75
N ARG A 174 20.14 -14.66 -10.40
CA ARG A 174 20.11 -14.13 -11.76
C ARG A 174 19.46 -15.11 -12.74
N ARG A 175 19.86 -16.39 -12.70
CA ARG A 175 19.28 -17.44 -13.56
C ARG A 175 17.79 -17.66 -13.30
N ILE A 176 17.36 -17.63 -12.03
CA ILE A 176 15.95 -17.75 -11.66
C ILE A 176 15.13 -16.63 -12.31
N PHE A 177 15.59 -15.37 -12.19
CA PHE A 177 14.90 -14.24 -12.80
C PHE A 177 14.90 -14.30 -14.33
N GLN A 178 16.01 -14.71 -14.96
CA GLN A 178 16.11 -14.87 -16.41
C GLN A 178 15.23 -16.00 -16.95
N ALA A 179 14.98 -17.04 -16.16
CA ALA A 179 14.02 -18.10 -16.48
C ALA A 179 12.55 -17.67 -16.32
N GLY A 180 12.29 -16.41 -15.94
CA GLY A 180 10.94 -15.88 -15.78
C GLY A 180 10.24 -16.31 -14.50
N LEU A 181 10.91 -16.98 -13.58
CA LEU A 181 10.39 -17.30 -12.26
C LEU A 181 10.43 -16.04 -11.38
N ARG A 182 9.27 -15.66 -10.84
CA ARG A 182 9.08 -14.44 -10.04
C ARG A 182 8.35 -14.75 -8.75
#